data_b0542fa5b34ab3d14df70bddcf337180
#
_entry.id   b0542fa5b34ab3d14df70bddcf337180
#
_cell.length_a   1.000
_cell.length_b   1.000
_cell.length_c   1.000
_cell.angle_alpha   90.00
_cell.angle_beta   90.00
_cell.angle_gamma   90.00
#
_symmetry.space_group_name_H-M   'P 1'
#
loop_
_entity.id
_entity.type
_entity.pdbx_description
1 polymer ?
#
loop_
_entity_poly.entity_id
_entity_poly.type
_entity_poly.pdbx_seq_one_letter_code
_entity_poly.pdbx_strand_id
1 'polypeptide(L)'
;MFDSLSSKLQNAFRNLRGLGKISESNVADSLREVRLALLDADVNFKVARDFIERVRVKSLGQEVIQSIQPGQQIIKIIHDELVELLGADNAGLNLTRNPSCLLLVGLHGSGKTTSAGKLGRLLQRQGRQPLLVAADVYRPAAMDQLEKLGQQLGLPVFLQRGETDVLKIARGALEFAQANHRNVVLFDTAGRLQIDEPLVQELVRLRDLVRPEEILLVLDAATGQEAVNVATHFDQALNITGSILTKLDGDARGGAALSLKAVTNKPIKFAGVGEKLEDFEPFHPERMASRILGMGDVVSLVERAAEAVDEADARRLEEKLRKGQFTLEDFLEQLRQMKKIGSLENIVGLLPGGSEMVKQ
;
A
#
# COMPACT_ATOMS: atom_id res chain seq x y z
N MET A 1 -4.37 8.55 -7.51
CA MET A 1 -4.41 8.06 -6.10
C MET A 1 -4.93 9.19 -5.21
N PHE A 2 -6.02 9.01 -4.50
CA PHE A 2 -6.64 9.97 -3.56
C PHE A 2 -7.01 11.35 -4.12
N ASP A 3 -7.18 11.51 -5.42
CA ASP A 3 -7.33 12.82 -6.07
C ASP A 3 -8.53 13.62 -5.57
N SER A 4 -9.67 12.95 -5.36
CA SER A 4 -10.88 13.58 -4.82
C SER A 4 -10.66 14.10 -3.39
N LEU A 5 -10.05 13.29 -2.52
CA LEU A 5 -9.76 13.66 -1.14
C LEU A 5 -8.71 14.78 -1.09
N SER A 6 -7.61 14.64 -1.85
CA SER A 6 -6.55 15.66 -1.94
C SER A 6 -7.08 17.01 -2.38
N SER A 7 -7.89 17.05 -3.45
CA SER A 7 -8.47 18.30 -3.96
C SER A 7 -9.37 18.99 -2.93
N LYS A 8 -10.20 18.24 -2.19
CA LYS A 8 -11.06 18.78 -1.13
C LYS A 8 -10.26 19.31 0.05
N LEU A 9 -9.21 18.57 0.46
CA LEU A 9 -8.33 19.00 1.55
C LEU A 9 -7.54 20.24 1.17
N GLN A 10 -7.03 20.33 -0.07
CA GLN A 10 -6.33 21.52 -0.54
C GLN A 10 -7.23 22.76 -0.60
N ASN A 11 -8.52 22.59 -0.93
CA ASN A 11 -9.49 23.69 -0.86
C ASN A 11 -9.66 24.19 0.58
N ALA A 12 -9.84 23.28 1.55
CA ALA A 12 -9.89 23.63 2.97
C ALA A 12 -8.60 24.32 3.43
N PHE A 13 -7.42 23.89 2.94
CA PHE A 13 -6.14 24.48 3.29
C PHE A 13 -5.90 25.88 2.69
N ARG A 14 -6.50 26.19 1.53
CA ARG A 14 -6.47 27.57 1.00
C ARG A 14 -7.11 28.54 1.98
N ASN A 15 -8.22 28.16 2.57
CA ASN A 15 -8.91 28.95 3.58
C ASN A 15 -8.03 29.10 4.85
N LEU A 16 -7.39 28.03 5.29
CA LEU A 16 -6.46 28.06 6.44
C LEU A 16 -5.23 28.95 6.21
N ARG A 17 -4.62 28.89 5.03
CA ARG A 17 -3.44 29.72 4.69
C ARG A 17 -3.73 31.21 4.69
N GLY A 18 -4.97 31.62 4.42
CA GLY A 18 -5.42 33.00 4.43
C GLY A 18 -5.64 33.59 5.82
N LEU A 19 -5.57 32.76 6.89
CA LEU A 19 -5.82 33.21 8.25
C LEU A 19 -4.62 33.95 8.84
N GLY A 20 -4.75 35.26 9.01
CA GLY A 20 -3.73 36.09 9.67
C GLY A 20 -3.73 35.97 11.21
N LYS A 21 -4.85 35.62 11.81
CA LYS A 21 -5.00 35.33 13.25
C LYS A 21 -5.87 34.10 13.44
N ILE A 22 -5.48 33.26 14.38
CA ILE A 22 -6.26 32.10 14.78
C ILE A 22 -7.29 32.48 15.83
N SER A 23 -8.53 32.09 15.59
CA SER A 23 -9.62 32.11 16.57
C SER A 23 -10.26 30.73 16.58
N GLU A 24 -10.91 30.40 17.70
CA GLU A 24 -11.63 29.12 17.81
C GLU A 24 -12.68 28.97 16.71
N SER A 25 -13.33 30.05 16.31
CA SER A 25 -14.34 30.04 15.25
C SER A 25 -13.77 29.70 13.87
N ASN A 26 -12.69 30.39 13.44
CA ASN A 26 -12.15 30.17 12.09
C ASN A 26 -11.43 28.82 11.95
N VAL A 27 -10.85 28.29 13.03
CA VAL A 27 -10.35 26.91 13.08
C VAL A 27 -11.49 25.89 12.96
N ALA A 28 -12.58 26.11 13.71
CA ALA A 28 -13.72 25.21 13.69
C ALA A 28 -14.36 25.12 12.28
N ASP A 29 -14.51 26.25 11.59
CA ASP A 29 -15.05 26.29 10.22
C ASP A 29 -14.16 25.51 9.23
N SER A 30 -12.85 25.72 9.27
CA SER A 30 -11.92 25.03 8.40
C SER A 30 -11.84 23.53 8.72
N LEU A 31 -11.85 23.15 9.98
CA LEU A 31 -11.87 21.73 10.39
C LEU A 31 -13.19 21.03 10.02
N ARG A 32 -14.29 21.78 9.93
CA ARG A 32 -15.55 21.26 9.39
C ARG A 32 -15.41 20.85 7.92
N GLU A 33 -14.75 21.66 7.10
CA GLU A 33 -14.46 21.32 5.69
C GLU A 33 -13.56 20.08 5.59
N VAL A 34 -12.51 19.98 6.41
CA VAL A 34 -11.63 18.80 6.48
C VAL A 34 -12.44 17.56 6.87
N ARG A 35 -13.34 17.68 7.87
CA ARG A 35 -14.20 16.57 8.29
C ARG A 35 -15.12 16.10 7.16
N LEU A 36 -15.73 17.01 6.43
CA LEU A 36 -16.59 16.67 5.29
C LEU A 36 -15.78 15.97 4.20
N ALA A 37 -14.55 16.43 3.90
CA ALA A 37 -13.69 15.80 2.93
C ALA A 37 -13.33 14.34 3.32
N LEU A 38 -13.05 14.08 4.61
CA LEU A 38 -12.80 12.73 5.12
C LEU A 38 -14.03 11.82 5.02
N LEU A 39 -15.22 12.32 5.36
CA LEU A 39 -16.47 11.55 5.27
C LEU A 39 -16.84 11.25 3.81
N ASP A 40 -16.67 12.20 2.91
CA ASP A 40 -16.88 12.00 1.47
C ASP A 40 -15.88 11.00 0.85
N ALA A 41 -14.73 10.83 1.49
CA ALA A 41 -13.73 9.82 1.15
C ALA A 41 -14.00 8.45 1.82
N ASP A 42 -15.16 8.24 2.38
CA ASP A 42 -15.57 7.02 3.10
C ASP A 42 -14.70 6.69 4.34
N VAL A 43 -14.13 7.69 5.00
CA VAL A 43 -13.47 7.48 6.30
C VAL A 43 -14.53 7.14 7.36
N ASN A 44 -14.23 6.18 8.21
CA ASN A 44 -15.12 5.80 9.31
C ASN A 44 -15.50 7.01 10.17
N PHE A 45 -16.78 7.19 10.44
CA PHE A 45 -17.32 8.36 11.15
C PHE A 45 -16.64 8.62 12.50
N LYS A 46 -16.43 7.56 13.30
CA LYS A 46 -15.76 7.68 14.60
C LYS A 46 -14.30 8.10 14.42
N VAL A 47 -13.61 7.50 13.45
CA VAL A 47 -12.20 7.83 13.13
C VAL A 47 -12.07 9.28 12.67
N ALA A 48 -12.93 9.74 11.76
CA ALA A 48 -12.96 11.13 11.30
C ALA A 48 -13.24 12.12 12.43
N ARG A 49 -14.21 11.81 13.30
CA ARG A 49 -14.54 12.64 14.46
C ARG A 49 -13.37 12.76 15.43
N ASP A 50 -12.78 11.63 15.81
CA ASP A 50 -11.70 11.57 16.79
C ASP A 50 -10.41 12.24 16.23
N PHE A 51 -10.16 12.11 14.93
CA PHE A 51 -9.10 12.83 14.22
C PHE A 51 -9.30 14.35 14.28
N ILE A 52 -10.47 14.84 13.92
CA ILE A 52 -10.78 16.28 13.94
C ILE A 52 -10.65 16.86 15.36
N GLU A 53 -11.09 16.10 16.37
CA GLU A 53 -10.96 16.58 17.76
C GLU A 53 -9.49 16.68 18.20
N ARG A 54 -8.63 15.71 17.85
CA ARG A 54 -7.20 15.80 18.12
C ARG A 54 -6.54 16.99 17.42
N VAL A 55 -6.87 17.19 16.13
CA VAL A 55 -6.38 18.35 15.37
C VAL A 55 -6.84 19.66 16.01
N ARG A 56 -8.12 19.75 16.42
CA ARG A 56 -8.69 20.95 17.07
C ARG A 56 -7.93 21.30 18.34
N VAL A 57 -7.74 20.34 19.25
CA VAL A 57 -7.04 20.54 20.50
C VAL A 57 -5.61 21.05 20.28
N LYS A 58 -4.87 20.42 19.34
CA LYS A 58 -3.50 20.84 19.00
C LYS A 58 -3.46 22.20 18.32
N SER A 59 -4.43 22.52 17.47
CA SER A 59 -4.50 23.80 16.75
C SER A 59 -4.80 25.00 17.63
N LEU A 60 -5.43 24.79 18.78
CA LEU A 60 -5.73 25.84 19.77
C LEU A 60 -4.64 25.96 20.83
N GLY A 61 -3.54 25.24 20.71
CA GLY A 61 -2.38 25.36 21.59
C GLY A 61 -1.67 26.72 21.47
N GLN A 62 -1.02 27.16 22.56
CA GLN A 62 -0.35 28.47 22.60
C GLN A 62 0.73 28.65 21.53
N GLU A 63 1.44 27.58 21.18
CA GLU A 63 2.47 27.59 20.13
C GLU A 63 1.90 27.99 18.76
N VAL A 64 0.69 27.54 18.44
CA VAL A 64 0.01 27.86 17.19
C VAL A 64 -0.51 29.29 17.19
N ILE A 65 -1.13 29.70 18.31
CA ILE A 65 -1.69 31.06 18.47
C ILE A 65 -0.61 32.13 18.37
N GLN A 66 0.60 31.85 18.85
CA GLN A 66 1.75 32.77 18.84
C GLN A 66 2.60 32.67 17.56
N SER A 67 2.27 31.74 16.66
CA SER A 67 3.02 31.53 15.41
C SER A 67 2.86 32.70 14.44
N ILE A 68 3.94 33.01 13.70
CA ILE A 68 3.93 33.99 12.61
C ILE A 68 3.10 33.49 11.42
N GLN A 69 2.99 32.16 11.25
CA GLN A 69 2.25 31.50 10.16
C GLN A 69 1.32 30.42 10.71
N PRO A 70 0.28 30.78 11.43
CA PRO A 70 -0.54 29.83 12.16
C PRO A 70 -1.30 28.86 11.25
N GLY A 71 -1.71 29.29 10.04
CA GLY A 71 -2.37 28.41 9.07
C GLY A 71 -1.45 27.27 8.56
N GLN A 72 -0.16 27.53 8.37
CA GLN A 72 0.80 26.48 8.01
C GLN A 72 1.06 25.51 9.16
N GLN A 73 1.05 26.02 10.39
CA GLN A 73 1.18 25.19 11.59
C GLN A 73 0.02 24.19 11.71
N ILE A 74 -1.22 24.64 11.42
CA ILE A 74 -2.39 23.76 11.43
C ILE A 74 -2.29 22.69 10.34
N ILE A 75 -1.83 23.03 9.13
CA ILE A 75 -1.61 22.06 8.05
C ILE A 75 -0.57 21.01 8.47
N LYS A 76 0.50 21.43 9.14
CA LYS A 76 1.50 20.51 9.72
C LYS A 76 0.88 19.58 10.75
N ILE A 77 0.06 20.11 11.66
CA ILE A 77 -0.66 19.30 12.66
C ILE A 77 -1.55 18.26 11.97
N ILE A 78 -2.29 18.66 10.92
CA ILE A 78 -3.12 17.72 10.14
C ILE A 78 -2.27 16.64 9.50
N HIS A 79 -1.10 16.99 8.93
CA HIS A 79 -0.17 16.01 8.37
C HIS A 79 0.30 15.02 9.43
N ASP A 80 0.80 15.51 10.56
CA ASP A 80 1.34 14.68 11.62
C ASP A 80 0.26 13.74 12.22
N GLU A 81 -0.97 14.24 12.38
CA GLU A 81 -2.11 13.41 12.80
C GLU A 81 -2.54 12.36 11.76
N LEU A 82 -2.38 12.65 10.46
CA LEU A 82 -2.59 11.66 9.40
C LEU A 82 -1.52 10.58 9.44
N VAL A 83 -0.26 10.93 9.67
CA VAL A 83 0.84 9.96 9.83
C VAL A 83 0.55 9.02 10.99
N GLU A 84 0.17 9.55 12.15
CA GLU A 84 -0.24 8.77 13.31
C GLU A 84 -1.43 7.84 13.01
N LEU A 85 -2.43 8.36 12.32
CA LEU A 85 -3.62 7.60 11.94
C LEU A 85 -3.30 6.43 11.00
N LEU A 86 -2.33 6.62 10.10
CA LEU A 86 -1.87 5.62 9.15
C LEU A 86 -0.91 4.58 9.77
N GLY A 87 -0.37 4.86 10.98
CA GLY A 87 0.44 3.90 11.73
C GLY A 87 1.81 4.39 12.17
N ALA A 88 2.12 5.68 12.02
CA ALA A 88 3.38 6.35 12.35
C ALA A 88 4.58 5.81 11.55
N ASP A 89 4.94 4.53 11.71
CA ASP A 89 6.11 3.92 11.09
C ASP A 89 5.76 2.82 10.09
N ASN A 90 6.71 2.53 9.20
CA ASN A 90 6.61 1.37 8.31
C ASN A 90 6.76 0.07 9.13
N ALA A 91 5.79 -0.82 8.98
CA ALA A 91 5.79 -2.13 9.60
C ALA A 91 6.31 -3.18 8.62
N GLY A 92 7.55 -3.63 8.79
CA GLY A 92 8.16 -4.71 8.01
C GLY A 92 7.52 -6.07 8.24
N LEU A 93 7.98 -7.07 7.49
CA LEU A 93 7.62 -8.47 7.71
C LEU A 93 8.48 -9.10 8.80
N ASN A 94 7.85 -9.93 9.63
CA ASN A 94 8.55 -10.78 10.57
C ASN A 94 8.86 -12.14 9.90
N LEU A 95 10.12 -12.35 9.50
CA LEU A 95 10.58 -13.55 8.79
C LEU A 95 11.78 -14.15 9.53
N THR A 96 11.53 -14.74 10.69
CA THR A 96 12.58 -15.26 11.58
C THR A 96 12.80 -16.77 11.48
N ARG A 97 11.79 -17.50 10.98
CA ARG A 97 11.84 -18.96 10.82
C ARG A 97 12.41 -19.38 9.47
N ASN A 98 12.72 -20.65 9.34
CA ASN A 98 13.16 -21.26 8.09
C ASN A 98 12.47 -22.62 7.88
N PRO A 99 11.47 -22.74 6.98
CA PRO A 99 10.90 -21.63 6.21
C PRO A 99 10.00 -20.72 7.05
N SER A 100 10.00 -19.43 6.75
CA SER A 100 8.98 -18.48 7.19
C SER A 100 7.73 -18.66 6.34
N CYS A 101 6.55 -18.75 6.98
CA CYS A 101 5.29 -18.96 6.29
C CYS A 101 4.42 -17.70 6.36
N LEU A 102 3.85 -17.31 5.22
CA LEU A 102 2.95 -16.18 5.07
C LEU A 102 1.63 -16.66 4.47
N LEU A 103 0.51 -16.28 5.07
CA LEU A 103 -0.83 -16.48 4.49
C LEU A 103 -1.34 -15.17 3.91
N LEU A 104 -1.78 -15.19 2.64
CA LEU A 104 -2.52 -14.09 2.04
C LEU A 104 -4.01 -14.44 2.09
N VAL A 105 -4.77 -13.68 2.85
CA VAL A 105 -6.20 -13.89 3.08
C VAL A 105 -7.00 -12.69 2.59
N GLY A 106 -8.31 -12.84 2.36
CA GLY A 106 -9.19 -11.74 1.93
C GLY A 106 -10.27 -12.20 0.95
N LEU A 107 -11.14 -11.27 0.56
CA LEU A 107 -12.27 -11.55 -0.33
C LEU A 107 -11.82 -11.86 -1.77
N HIS A 108 -12.77 -12.39 -2.55
CA HIS A 108 -12.59 -12.58 -3.99
C HIS A 108 -12.32 -11.23 -4.69
N GLY A 109 -11.39 -11.23 -5.64
CA GLY A 109 -11.07 -10.01 -6.40
C GLY A 109 -10.25 -8.96 -5.67
N SER A 110 -9.89 -9.17 -4.39
CA SER A 110 -9.04 -8.24 -3.63
C SER A 110 -7.57 -8.18 -4.10
N GLY A 111 -7.14 -9.08 -4.98
CA GLY A 111 -5.77 -9.08 -5.53
C GLY A 111 -4.79 -10.01 -4.82
N LYS A 112 -5.23 -11.03 -4.08
CA LYS A 112 -4.36 -11.97 -3.36
C LYS A 112 -3.30 -12.63 -4.24
N THR A 113 -3.72 -13.26 -5.33
CA THR A 113 -2.81 -13.94 -6.27
C THR A 113 -1.75 -13.00 -6.83
N THR A 114 -2.17 -11.80 -7.27
CA THR A 114 -1.24 -10.78 -7.76
C THR A 114 -0.29 -10.30 -6.65
N SER A 115 -0.81 -10.09 -5.44
CA SER A 115 -0.01 -9.70 -4.28
C SER A 115 0.97 -10.79 -3.86
N ALA A 116 0.61 -12.08 -3.98
CA ALA A 116 1.52 -13.19 -3.73
C ALA A 116 2.74 -13.14 -4.66
N GLY A 117 2.51 -12.92 -5.95
CA GLY A 117 3.60 -12.78 -6.94
C GLY A 117 4.46 -11.54 -6.70
N LYS A 118 3.82 -10.37 -6.47
CA LYS A 118 4.54 -9.11 -6.21
C LYS A 118 5.37 -9.18 -4.94
N LEU A 119 4.82 -9.74 -3.87
CA LEU A 119 5.53 -9.95 -2.61
C LEU A 119 6.66 -10.98 -2.76
N GLY A 120 6.40 -12.07 -3.48
CA GLY A 120 7.43 -13.06 -3.81
C GLY A 120 8.63 -12.44 -4.55
N ARG A 121 8.36 -11.59 -5.56
CA ARG A 121 9.40 -10.83 -6.28
C ARG A 121 10.16 -9.88 -5.36
N LEU A 122 9.46 -9.15 -4.49
CA LEU A 122 10.10 -8.26 -3.53
C LEU A 122 11.06 -9.03 -2.60
N LEU A 123 10.60 -10.16 -2.05
CA LEU A 123 11.41 -11.02 -1.19
C LEU A 123 12.61 -11.63 -1.93
N GLN A 124 12.44 -12.03 -3.19
CA GLN A 124 13.54 -12.52 -4.03
C GLN A 124 14.63 -11.45 -4.24
N ARG A 125 14.23 -10.19 -4.50
CA ARG A 125 15.16 -9.06 -4.60
C ARG A 125 15.92 -8.81 -3.29
N GLN A 126 15.32 -9.12 -2.15
CA GLN A 126 15.95 -9.06 -0.83
C GLN A 126 16.81 -10.28 -0.49
N GLY A 127 17.09 -11.14 -1.49
CA GLY A 127 17.94 -12.33 -1.33
C GLY A 127 17.24 -13.53 -0.67
N ARG A 128 15.91 -13.50 -0.50
CA ARG A 128 15.15 -14.65 -0.02
C ARG A 128 14.88 -15.65 -1.14
N GLN A 129 14.52 -16.87 -0.77
CA GLN A 129 14.18 -17.97 -1.67
C GLN A 129 12.69 -18.32 -1.53
N PRO A 130 11.78 -17.51 -2.10
CA PRO A 130 10.35 -17.72 -1.93
C PRO A 130 9.82 -18.92 -2.74
N LEU A 131 8.79 -19.56 -2.20
CA LEU A 131 7.92 -20.54 -2.84
C LEU A 131 6.49 -20.01 -2.81
N LEU A 132 5.84 -19.94 -3.96
CA LEU A 132 4.41 -19.64 -4.04
C LEU A 132 3.62 -20.94 -3.93
N VAL A 133 2.52 -20.93 -3.18
CA VAL A 133 1.65 -22.11 -2.97
C VAL A 133 0.24 -21.79 -3.41
N ALA A 134 -0.28 -22.56 -4.37
CA ALA A 134 -1.65 -22.43 -4.86
C ALA A 134 -2.61 -23.15 -3.90
N ALA A 135 -3.16 -22.42 -2.95
CA ALA A 135 -4.12 -22.93 -1.96
C ALA A 135 -5.58 -22.48 -2.25
N ASP A 136 -5.86 -21.84 -3.39
CA ASP A 136 -7.22 -21.61 -3.90
C ASP A 136 -7.69 -22.83 -4.71
N VAL A 137 -8.17 -23.85 -4.03
CA VAL A 137 -8.60 -25.12 -4.64
C VAL A 137 -9.97 -25.04 -5.32
N TYR A 138 -10.73 -23.99 -5.03
CA TYR A 138 -12.09 -23.82 -5.57
C TYR A 138 -12.13 -23.22 -6.98
N ARG A 139 -11.02 -22.63 -7.43
CA ARG A 139 -10.92 -21.97 -8.72
C ARG A 139 -9.70 -22.47 -9.50
N PRO A 140 -9.89 -23.43 -10.42
CA PRO A 140 -8.78 -23.93 -11.25
C PRO A 140 -8.02 -22.81 -11.97
N ALA A 141 -8.72 -21.79 -12.45
CA ALA A 141 -8.11 -20.64 -13.11
C ALA A 141 -7.18 -19.82 -12.18
N ALA A 142 -7.38 -19.83 -10.87
CA ALA A 142 -6.49 -19.16 -9.92
C ALA A 142 -5.14 -19.90 -9.79
N MET A 143 -5.16 -21.24 -9.79
CA MET A 143 -3.93 -22.04 -9.84
C MET A 143 -3.13 -21.76 -11.12
N ASP A 144 -3.81 -21.73 -12.29
CA ASP A 144 -3.16 -21.42 -13.57
C ASP A 144 -2.61 -19.99 -13.60
N GLN A 145 -3.32 -19.05 -12.98
CA GLN A 145 -2.86 -17.67 -12.85
C GLN A 145 -1.59 -17.58 -12.02
N LEU A 146 -1.55 -18.24 -10.84
CA LEU A 146 -0.39 -18.24 -9.97
C LEU A 146 0.81 -18.93 -10.64
N GLU A 147 0.58 -20.04 -11.37
CA GLU A 147 1.62 -20.74 -12.10
C GLU A 147 2.25 -19.86 -13.19
N LYS A 148 1.42 -19.20 -14.02
CA LYS A 148 1.89 -18.25 -15.04
C LYS A 148 2.66 -17.11 -14.43
N LEU A 149 2.18 -16.57 -13.31
CA LEU A 149 2.84 -15.50 -12.58
C LEU A 149 4.20 -15.94 -12.04
N GLY A 150 4.28 -17.14 -11.47
CA GLY A 150 5.54 -17.74 -11.04
C GLY A 150 6.54 -17.91 -12.19
N GLN A 151 6.08 -18.40 -13.35
CA GLN A 151 6.93 -18.53 -14.55
C GLN A 151 7.46 -17.16 -15.02
N GLN A 152 6.62 -16.12 -15.06
CA GLN A 152 7.02 -14.77 -15.44
C GLN A 152 8.05 -14.16 -14.49
N LEU A 153 7.99 -14.52 -13.22
CA LEU A 153 8.86 -13.99 -12.17
C LEU A 153 10.10 -14.87 -11.91
N GLY A 154 10.17 -16.06 -12.51
CA GLY A 154 11.19 -17.04 -12.18
C GLY A 154 11.08 -17.57 -10.76
N LEU A 155 9.87 -17.61 -10.21
CA LEU A 155 9.54 -18.11 -8.86
C LEU A 155 8.96 -19.52 -8.96
N PRO A 156 9.39 -20.46 -8.13
CA PRO A 156 8.76 -21.78 -8.05
C PRO A 156 7.37 -21.68 -7.48
N VAL A 157 6.46 -22.47 -8.04
CA VAL A 157 5.08 -22.57 -7.59
C VAL A 157 4.80 -24.03 -7.21
N PHE A 158 4.31 -24.24 -6.01
CA PHE A 158 3.79 -25.54 -5.58
C PHE A 158 2.28 -25.57 -5.82
N LEU A 159 1.83 -26.53 -6.58
CA LEU A 159 0.42 -26.78 -6.87
C LEU A 159 0.16 -28.29 -6.99
N GLN A 160 -1.02 -28.71 -6.55
CA GLN A 160 -1.50 -30.10 -6.68
C GLN A 160 -2.86 -30.10 -7.37
N ARG A 161 -2.87 -30.30 -8.71
CA ARG A 161 -4.10 -30.30 -9.49
C ARG A 161 -4.98 -31.50 -9.09
N GLY A 162 -6.27 -31.22 -8.83
CA GLY A 162 -7.25 -32.24 -8.42
C GLY A 162 -7.29 -32.53 -6.91
N GLU A 163 -6.33 -32.03 -6.13
CA GLU A 163 -6.44 -32.07 -4.68
C GLU A 163 -7.34 -30.92 -4.19
N THR A 164 -8.28 -31.21 -3.31
CA THR A 164 -9.22 -30.24 -2.74
C THR A 164 -8.98 -30.01 -1.23
N ASP A 165 -8.14 -30.82 -0.61
CA ASP A 165 -7.77 -30.65 0.79
C ASP A 165 -6.59 -29.68 0.92
N VAL A 166 -6.89 -28.42 1.29
CA VAL A 166 -5.90 -27.37 1.48
C VAL A 166 -4.82 -27.74 2.51
N LEU A 167 -5.18 -28.56 3.52
CA LEU A 167 -4.22 -29.00 4.54
C LEU A 167 -3.20 -30.00 3.99
N LYS A 168 -3.60 -30.87 3.04
CA LYS A 168 -2.66 -31.76 2.34
C LYS A 168 -1.74 -30.96 1.43
N ILE A 169 -2.27 -29.99 0.69
CA ILE A 169 -1.46 -29.08 -0.14
C ILE A 169 -0.42 -28.36 0.74
N ALA A 170 -0.84 -27.86 1.90
CA ALA A 170 0.06 -27.16 2.81
C ALA A 170 1.19 -28.06 3.32
N ARG A 171 0.92 -29.30 3.72
CA ARG A 171 1.95 -30.26 4.14
C ARG A 171 2.93 -30.54 3.01
N GLY A 172 2.43 -30.86 1.82
CA GLY A 172 3.29 -31.09 0.64
C GLY A 172 4.14 -29.89 0.25
N ALA A 173 3.58 -28.67 0.40
CA ALA A 173 4.31 -27.44 0.15
C ALA A 173 5.45 -27.21 1.15
N LEU A 174 5.25 -27.52 2.43
CA LEU A 174 6.29 -27.42 3.46
C LEU A 174 7.41 -28.43 3.23
N GLU A 175 7.06 -29.69 2.90
CA GLU A 175 8.02 -30.73 2.54
C GLU A 175 8.82 -30.34 1.29
N PHE A 176 8.15 -29.81 0.26
CA PHE A 176 8.79 -29.32 -0.95
C PHE A 176 9.74 -28.16 -0.66
N ALA A 177 9.31 -27.20 0.19
CA ALA A 177 10.12 -26.05 0.57
C ALA A 177 11.41 -26.48 1.25
N GLN A 178 11.32 -27.43 2.18
CA GLN A 178 12.47 -27.97 2.89
C GLN A 178 13.42 -28.71 1.95
N ALA A 179 12.89 -29.57 1.08
CA ALA A 179 13.70 -30.36 0.13
C ALA A 179 14.40 -29.46 -0.92
N ASN A 180 13.82 -28.29 -1.26
CA ASN A 180 14.34 -27.39 -2.27
C ASN A 180 14.97 -26.10 -1.68
N HIS A 181 15.29 -26.10 -0.39
CA HIS A 181 15.94 -24.99 0.31
C HIS A 181 15.20 -23.66 0.16
N ARG A 182 13.85 -23.70 0.15
CA ARG A 182 13.03 -22.48 0.14
C ARG A 182 12.86 -21.98 1.56
N ASN A 183 13.26 -20.73 1.80
CA ASN A 183 13.26 -20.15 3.14
C ASN A 183 12.03 -19.28 3.44
N VAL A 184 11.17 -19.04 2.42
CA VAL A 184 9.89 -18.34 2.57
C VAL A 184 8.82 -19.07 1.77
N VAL A 185 7.64 -19.29 2.36
CA VAL A 185 6.48 -19.94 1.73
C VAL A 185 5.28 -19.00 1.80
N LEU A 186 4.77 -18.61 0.62
CA LEU A 186 3.61 -17.72 0.47
C LEU A 186 2.39 -18.53 0.02
N PHE A 187 1.38 -18.61 0.86
CA PHE A 187 0.13 -19.28 0.56
C PHE A 187 -0.87 -18.31 -0.05
N ASP A 188 -1.21 -18.49 -1.34
CA ASP A 188 -2.31 -17.79 -2.00
C ASP A 188 -3.60 -18.56 -1.73
N THR A 189 -4.41 -18.08 -0.78
CA THR A 189 -5.61 -18.78 -0.30
C THR A 189 -6.86 -18.40 -1.10
N ALA A 190 -7.89 -19.23 -1.01
CA ALA A 190 -9.18 -18.95 -1.59
C ALA A 190 -9.79 -17.64 -1.06
N GLY A 191 -10.61 -17.00 -1.87
CA GLY A 191 -11.46 -15.89 -1.47
C GLY A 191 -12.88 -16.10 -1.96
N ARG A 192 -13.86 -15.79 -1.13
CA ARG A 192 -15.28 -15.76 -1.48
C ARG A 192 -15.76 -14.34 -1.69
N LEU A 193 -16.90 -14.16 -2.33
CA LEU A 193 -17.52 -12.85 -2.55
C LEU A 193 -17.94 -12.19 -1.23
N GLN A 194 -18.28 -13.01 -0.25
CA GLN A 194 -18.62 -12.60 1.11
C GLN A 194 -17.90 -13.48 2.11
N ILE A 195 -17.78 -13.00 3.33
CA ILE A 195 -17.24 -13.80 4.43
C ILE A 195 -18.26 -14.91 4.74
N ASP A 196 -17.82 -16.15 4.61
CA ASP A 196 -18.60 -17.32 5.02
C ASP A 196 -17.83 -18.15 6.05
N GLU A 197 -18.57 -18.73 6.97
CA GLU A 197 -18.01 -19.51 8.08
C GLU A 197 -17.16 -20.71 7.61
N PRO A 198 -17.55 -21.51 6.59
CA PRO A 198 -16.73 -22.60 6.08
C PRO A 198 -15.34 -22.17 5.61
N LEU A 199 -15.23 -21.05 4.91
CA LEU A 199 -13.94 -20.49 4.48
C LEU A 199 -13.11 -20.06 5.67
N VAL A 200 -13.72 -19.34 6.62
CA VAL A 200 -13.02 -18.89 7.83
C VAL A 200 -12.47 -20.08 8.62
N GLN A 201 -13.25 -21.15 8.79
CA GLN A 201 -12.81 -22.37 9.47
C GLN A 201 -11.70 -23.11 8.71
N GLU A 202 -11.70 -23.09 7.39
CA GLU A 202 -10.61 -23.63 6.58
C GLU A 202 -9.32 -22.86 6.82
N LEU A 203 -9.39 -21.51 6.78
CA LEU A 203 -8.25 -20.65 7.04
C LEU A 203 -7.71 -20.78 8.47
N VAL A 204 -8.59 -20.96 9.47
CA VAL A 204 -8.19 -21.24 10.86
C VAL A 204 -7.41 -22.55 10.93
N ARG A 205 -7.92 -23.64 10.32
CA ARG A 205 -7.22 -24.93 10.28
C ARG A 205 -5.88 -24.84 9.56
N LEU A 206 -5.83 -24.10 8.45
CA LEU A 206 -4.59 -23.87 7.71
C LEU A 206 -3.57 -23.08 8.56
N ARG A 207 -4.01 -22.00 9.23
CA ARG A 207 -3.18 -21.22 10.18
C ARG A 207 -2.60 -22.14 11.27
N ASP A 208 -3.44 -22.96 11.89
CA ASP A 208 -3.02 -23.82 13.02
C ASP A 208 -2.03 -24.91 12.58
N LEU A 209 -2.14 -25.39 11.33
CA LEU A 209 -1.20 -26.33 10.73
C LEU A 209 0.13 -25.68 10.39
N VAL A 210 0.09 -24.55 9.65
CA VAL A 210 1.26 -23.90 9.07
C VAL A 210 1.97 -23.03 10.10
N ARG A 211 1.23 -22.51 11.11
CA ARG A 211 1.70 -21.55 12.12
C ARG A 211 2.47 -20.38 11.49
N PRO A 212 1.82 -19.63 10.61
CA PRO A 212 2.48 -18.57 9.85
C PRO A 212 3.02 -17.48 10.78
N GLU A 213 4.13 -16.85 10.39
CA GLU A 213 4.63 -15.66 11.06
C GLU A 213 3.86 -14.40 10.61
N GLU A 214 3.32 -14.46 9.39
CA GLU A 214 2.52 -13.38 8.83
C GLU A 214 1.19 -13.88 8.28
N ILE A 215 0.12 -13.22 8.67
CA ILE A 215 -1.21 -13.34 8.06
C ILE A 215 -1.56 -11.98 7.51
N LEU A 216 -1.44 -11.82 6.19
CA LEU A 216 -1.63 -10.56 5.49
C LEU A 216 -3.01 -10.51 4.86
N LEU A 217 -3.84 -9.61 5.32
CA LEU A 217 -5.17 -9.37 4.75
C LEU A 217 -5.04 -8.48 3.53
N VAL A 218 -5.41 -9.01 2.36
CA VAL A 218 -5.40 -8.29 1.10
C VAL A 218 -6.76 -7.64 0.87
N LEU A 219 -6.77 -6.31 0.77
CA LEU A 219 -7.95 -5.48 0.65
C LEU A 219 -7.89 -4.59 -0.58
N ASP A 220 -9.02 -4.46 -1.26
CA ASP A 220 -9.21 -3.50 -2.33
C ASP A 220 -9.49 -2.11 -1.73
N ALA A 221 -8.63 -1.13 -2.00
CA ALA A 221 -8.77 0.22 -1.46
C ALA A 221 -10.04 0.95 -1.96
N ALA A 222 -10.63 0.51 -3.08
CA ALA A 222 -11.85 1.09 -3.61
C ALA A 222 -13.12 0.69 -2.83
N THR A 223 -13.06 -0.35 -1.98
CA THR A 223 -14.22 -0.85 -1.23
C THR A 223 -14.61 0.01 0.00
N GLY A 224 -13.83 1.06 0.32
CA GLY A 224 -14.19 2.02 1.36
C GLY A 224 -14.40 1.38 2.74
N GLN A 225 -15.55 1.68 3.37
CA GLN A 225 -15.90 1.15 4.71
C GLN A 225 -16.06 -0.37 4.76
N GLU A 226 -16.41 -1.01 3.65
CA GLU A 226 -16.53 -2.47 3.61
C GLU A 226 -15.17 -3.14 3.86
N ALA A 227 -14.06 -2.54 3.40
CA ALA A 227 -12.72 -3.02 3.71
C ALA A 227 -12.47 -3.07 5.23
N VAL A 228 -13.00 -2.11 5.98
CA VAL A 228 -12.86 -2.05 7.44
C VAL A 228 -13.66 -3.16 8.13
N ASN A 229 -14.89 -3.40 7.66
CA ASN A 229 -15.75 -4.48 8.17
C ASN A 229 -15.09 -5.84 7.93
N VAL A 230 -14.60 -6.05 6.70
CA VAL A 230 -13.86 -7.27 6.32
C VAL A 230 -12.62 -7.45 7.19
N ALA A 231 -11.85 -6.38 7.41
CA ALA A 231 -10.65 -6.43 8.23
C ALA A 231 -10.95 -6.81 9.68
N THR A 232 -12.00 -6.24 10.25
CA THR A 232 -12.43 -6.56 11.61
C THR A 232 -12.79 -8.05 11.76
N HIS A 233 -13.52 -8.60 10.79
CA HIS A 233 -13.93 -10.01 10.81
C HIS A 233 -12.73 -10.97 10.68
N PHE A 234 -11.84 -10.70 9.71
CA PHE A 234 -10.63 -11.51 9.53
C PHE A 234 -9.68 -11.40 10.73
N ASP A 235 -9.58 -10.24 11.35
CA ASP A 235 -8.74 -10.06 12.54
C ASP A 235 -9.28 -10.86 13.73
N GLN A 236 -10.59 -10.83 13.98
CA GLN A 236 -11.22 -11.61 15.03
C GLN A 236 -11.01 -13.13 14.86
N ALA A 237 -11.10 -13.62 13.62
CA ALA A 237 -10.98 -15.04 13.31
C ALA A 237 -9.53 -15.55 13.27
N LEU A 238 -8.63 -14.77 12.68
CA LEU A 238 -7.28 -15.20 12.33
C LEU A 238 -6.17 -14.49 13.10
N ASN A 239 -6.46 -13.38 13.77
CA ASN A 239 -5.48 -12.49 14.38
C ASN A 239 -4.44 -12.05 13.33
N ILE A 240 -4.89 -11.32 12.30
CA ILE A 240 -4.03 -10.85 11.21
C ILE A 240 -2.83 -10.06 11.74
N THR A 241 -1.69 -10.12 11.04
CA THR A 241 -0.48 -9.38 11.42
C THR A 241 -0.33 -8.04 10.71
N GLY A 242 -1.09 -7.85 9.65
CA GLY A 242 -1.12 -6.62 8.88
C GLY A 242 -1.95 -6.75 7.61
N SER A 243 -2.00 -5.68 6.83
CA SER A 243 -2.80 -5.61 5.61
C SER A 243 -1.95 -5.20 4.41
N ILE A 244 -2.42 -5.61 3.22
CA ILE A 244 -1.97 -5.14 1.92
C ILE A 244 -3.14 -4.39 1.28
N LEU A 245 -2.96 -3.12 0.97
CA LEU A 245 -3.93 -2.35 0.20
C LEU A 245 -3.60 -2.43 -1.29
N THR A 246 -4.55 -2.89 -2.09
CA THR A 246 -4.43 -3.00 -3.54
C THR A 246 -5.25 -1.94 -4.26
N LYS A 247 -4.97 -1.75 -5.54
CA LYS A 247 -5.72 -0.86 -6.46
C LYS A 247 -5.78 0.60 -6.00
N LEU A 248 -4.70 1.06 -5.37
CA LEU A 248 -4.58 2.46 -4.95
C LEU A 248 -4.42 3.42 -6.14
N ASP A 249 -4.05 2.92 -7.32
CA ASP A 249 -3.96 3.63 -8.59
C ASP A 249 -5.33 3.97 -9.20
N GLY A 250 -6.37 3.25 -8.81
CA GLY A 250 -7.74 3.50 -9.24
C GLY A 250 -8.42 4.65 -8.48
N ASP A 251 -9.74 4.68 -8.53
CA ASP A 251 -10.58 5.68 -7.83
C ASP A 251 -10.70 5.36 -6.32
N ALA A 252 -9.55 5.14 -5.67
CA ALA A 252 -9.51 4.90 -4.24
C ALA A 252 -9.76 6.20 -3.48
N ARG A 253 -10.86 6.27 -2.74
CA ARG A 253 -11.24 7.46 -1.97
C ARG A 253 -10.36 7.69 -0.74
N GLY A 254 -9.56 6.69 -0.33
CA GLY A 254 -8.63 6.77 0.81
C GLY A 254 -9.22 6.39 2.17
N GLY A 255 -10.53 6.27 2.28
CA GLY A 255 -11.20 5.99 3.55
C GLY A 255 -10.80 4.67 4.19
N ALA A 256 -10.60 3.62 3.39
CA ALA A 256 -10.10 2.34 3.87
C ALA A 256 -8.72 2.50 4.53
N ALA A 257 -7.76 3.14 3.85
CA ALA A 257 -6.41 3.34 4.38
C ALA A 257 -6.40 4.07 5.73
N LEU A 258 -7.20 5.15 5.82
CA LEU A 258 -7.29 5.98 7.03
C LEU A 258 -8.03 5.29 8.19
N SER A 259 -8.89 4.31 7.89
CA SER A 259 -9.72 3.67 8.91
C SER A 259 -9.17 2.34 9.41
N LEU A 260 -8.43 1.60 8.58
CA LEU A 260 -7.97 0.23 8.88
C LEU A 260 -7.16 0.15 10.16
N LYS A 261 -6.11 0.94 10.28
CA LYS A 261 -5.22 0.94 11.45
C LYS A 261 -5.98 1.35 12.72
N ALA A 262 -6.84 2.37 12.62
CA ALA A 262 -7.60 2.87 13.77
C ALA A 262 -8.62 1.85 14.30
N VAL A 263 -9.21 1.03 13.42
CA VAL A 263 -10.24 0.06 13.78
C VAL A 263 -9.66 -1.30 14.18
N THR A 264 -8.66 -1.80 13.45
CA THR A 264 -8.07 -3.13 13.71
C THR A 264 -6.86 -3.11 14.63
N ASN A 265 -6.26 -1.94 14.83
CA ASN A 265 -4.94 -1.79 15.46
C ASN A 265 -3.82 -2.57 14.76
N LYS A 266 -4.02 -2.99 13.50
CA LYS A 266 -3.03 -3.71 12.70
C LYS A 266 -2.42 -2.78 11.65
N PRO A 267 -1.11 -2.89 11.36
CA PRO A 267 -0.46 -2.01 10.39
C PRO A 267 -0.86 -2.36 8.96
N ILE A 268 -0.84 -1.35 8.09
CA ILE A 268 -0.76 -1.57 6.66
C ILE A 268 0.72 -1.78 6.33
N LYS A 269 1.07 -2.92 5.72
CA LYS A 269 2.47 -3.26 5.43
C LYS A 269 2.88 -2.95 4.00
N PHE A 270 1.97 -3.11 3.05
CA PHE A 270 2.24 -2.90 1.63
C PHE A 270 1.11 -2.19 0.91
N ALA A 271 1.47 -1.50 -0.17
CA ALA A 271 0.58 -0.80 -1.09
C ALA A 271 0.79 -1.31 -2.52
N GLY A 272 -0.29 -1.72 -3.18
CA GLY A 272 -0.35 -1.97 -4.61
C GLY A 272 -0.81 -0.70 -5.31
N VAL A 273 0.09 -0.07 -6.06
CA VAL A 273 -0.07 1.25 -6.66
C VAL A 273 -0.21 1.22 -8.18
N GLY A 274 -0.48 0.04 -8.74
CA GLY A 274 -0.68 -0.18 -10.16
C GLY A 274 -0.75 -1.67 -10.51
N GLU A 275 -0.98 -1.95 -11.79
CA GLU A 275 -1.13 -3.31 -12.30
C GLU A 275 0.20 -4.04 -12.51
N LYS A 276 1.28 -3.31 -12.82
CA LYS A 276 2.58 -3.91 -13.09
C LYS A 276 3.16 -4.59 -11.87
N LEU A 277 4.06 -5.54 -12.08
CA LEU A 277 4.70 -6.30 -11.01
C LEU A 277 5.64 -5.44 -10.15
N GLU A 278 6.10 -4.31 -10.67
CA GLU A 278 6.89 -3.29 -9.95
C GLU A 278 6.01 -2.40 -9.06
N ASP A 279 4.73 -2.25 -9.37
CA ASP A 279 3.81 -1.35 -8.68
C ASP A 279 3.36 -1.95 -7.34
N PHE A 280 4.34 -2.23 -6.49
CA PHE A 280 4.14 -2.78 -5.15
C PHE A 280 5.25 -2.27 -4.23
N GLU A 281 4.87 -1.54 -3.21
CA GLU A 281 5.83 -0.86 -2.33
C GLU A 281 5.48 -1.11 -0.86
N PRO A 282 6.47 -1.05 0.06
CA PRO A 282 6.21 -0.96 1.48
C PRO A 282 5.33 0.26 1.78
N PHE A 283 4.40 0.11 2.72
CA PHE A 283 3.53 1.21 3.10
C PHE A 283 4.26 2.17 4.04
N HIS A 284 4.47 3.39 3.58
CA HIS A 284 5.12 4.45 4.35
C HIS A 284 4.06 5.49 4.78
N PRO A 285 3.66 5.54 6.05
CA PRO A 285 2.63 6.46 6.56
C PRO A 285 2.88 7.92 6.20
N GLU A 286 4.11 8.41 6.36
CA GLU A 286 4.49 9.80 6.07
C GLU A 286 4.32 10.15 4.58
N ARG A 287 4.80 9.28 3.67
CA ARG A 287 4.64 9.47 2.23
C ARG A 287 3.16 9.44 1.82
N MET A 288 2.41 8.52 2.43
CA MET A 288 0.98 8.38 2.15
C MET A 288 0.19 9.60 2.64
N ALA A 289 0.50 10.12 3.84
CA ALA A 289 -0.07 11.36 4.34
C ALA A 289 0.23 12.54 3.41
N SER A 290 1.48 12.66 2.94
CA SER A 290 1.88 13.70 1.98
C SER A 290 1.13 13.59 0.64
N ARG A 291 0.95 12.37 0.10
CA ARG A 291 0.15 12.12 -1.11
C ARG A 291 -1.32 12.51 -0.89
N ILE A 292 -1.93 12.13 0.24
CA ILE A 292 -3.32 12.47 0.60
C ILE A 292 -3.50 13.99 0.69
N LEU A 293 -2.52 14.71 1.22
CA LEU A 293 -2.55 16.18 1.33
C LEU A 293 -2.19 16.89 0.02
N GLY A 294 -1.85 16.15 -1.04
CA GLY A 294 -1.42 16.74 -2.31
C GLY A 294 -0.07 17.48 -2.24
N MET A 295 0.75 17.13 -1.24
CA MET A 295 2.10 17.69 -1.07
C MET A 295 3.14 16.98 -1.97
N GLY A 296 2.74 15.97 -2.72
CA GLY A 296 3.62 15.14 -3.53
C GLY A 296 4.36 14.08 -2.72
N ASP A 297 5.18 13.33 -3.41
CA ASP A 297 6.05 12.30 -2.82
C ASP A 297 7.40 12.27 -3.54
N VAL A 298 8.20 13.27 -3.26
CA VAL A 298 9.52 13.46 -3.88
C VAL A 298 10.47 12.31 -3.52
N VAL A 299 10.34 11.72 -2.34
CA VAL A 299 11.19 10.61 -1.90
C VAL A 299 10.96 9.39 -2.77
N SER A 300 9.70 8.97 -2.99
CA SER A 300 9.37 7.87 -3.90
C SER A 300 9.83 8.14 -5.34
N LEU A 301 9.78 9.40 -5.80
CA LEU A 301 10.27 9.77 -7.12
C LEU A 301 11.79 9.56 -7.23
N VAL A 302 12.54 10.01 -6.22
CA VAL A 302 14.00 9.84 -6.17
C VAL A 302 14.39 8.38 -6.07
N GLU A 303 13.71 7.57 -5.26
CA GLU A 303 13.96 6.13 -5.16
C GLU A 303 13.72 5.41 -6.49
N ARG A 304 12.59 5.67 -7.15
CA ARG A 304 12.29 5.10 -8.48
C ARG A 304 13.30 5.54 -9.55
N ALA A 305 13.73 6.80 -9.50
CA ALA A 305 14.78 7.29 -10.38
C ALA A 305 16.11 6.58 -10.13
N ALA A 306 16.49 6.38 -8.87
CA ALA A 306 17.72 5.66 -8.49
C ALA A 306 17.68 4.18 -8.92
N GLU A 307 16.53 3.49 -8.80
CA GLU A 307 16.38 2.11 -9.27
C GLU A 307 16.43 1.99 -10.81
N ALA A 308 16.01 3.02 -11.53
CA ALA A 308 15.95 3.01 -13.00
C ALA A 308 17.28 3.38 -13.67
N VAL A 309 18.17 4.05 -12.95
CA VAL A 309 19.45 4.55 -13.47
C VAL A 309 20.59 3.67 -12.96
N ASP A 310 21.28 2.99 -13.88
CA ASP A 310 22.56 2.34 -13.58
C ASP A 310 23.62 3.44 -13.41
N GLU A 311 24.35 3.43 -12.28
CA GLU A 311 25.41 4.41 -12.02
C GLU A 311 26.49 4.43 -13.12
N ALA A 312 26.77 3.26 -13.75
CA ALA A 312 27.72 3.17 -14.84
C ALA A 312 27.23 3.88 -16.08
N ASP A 313 25.92 3.78 -16.40
CA ASP A 313 25.30 4.43 -17.53
C ASP A 313 25.18 5.95 -17.29
N ALA A 314 24.89 6.37 -16.07
CA ALA A 314 24.85 7.79 -15.70
C ALA A 314 26.22 8.46 -15.88
N ARG A 315 27.30 7.82 -15.44
CA ARG A 315 28.68 8.32 -15.60
C ARG A 315 29.10 8.39 -17.08
N ARG A 316 28.74 7.38 -17.87
CA ARG A 316 29.01 7.37 -19.33
C ARG A 316 28.30 8.51 -20.05
N LEU A 317 27.08 8.79 -19.65
CA LEU A 317 26.28 9.86 -20.22
C LEU A 317 26.84 11.23 -19.87
N GLU A 318 27.22 11.44 -18.61
CA GLU A 318 27.89 12.65 -18.14
C GLU A 318 29.19 12.91 -18.93
N GLU A 319 30.01 11.88 -19.14
CA GLU A 319 31.22 12.00 -19.96
C GLU A 319 30.93 12.37 -21.42
N LYS A 320 29.90 11.74 -22.03
CA LYS A 320 29.48 12.06 -23.41
C LYS A 320 28.96 13.50 -23.54
N LEU A 321 28.16 13.95 -22.59
CA LEU A 321 27.67 15.34 -22.54
C LEU A 321 28.84 16.31 -22.39
N ARG A 322 29.79 16.03 -21.51
CA ARG A 322 30.97 16.87 -21.27
C ARG A 322 31.90 16.95 -22.50
N LYS A 323 31.95 15.87 -23.30
CA LYS A 323 32.73 15.80 -24.54
C LYS A 323 31.99 16.29 -25.79
N GLY A 324 30.74 16.74 -25.67
CA GLY A 324 29.88 17.15 -26.79
C GLY A 324 29.53 16.01 -27.77
N GLN A 325 29.56 14.76 -27.31
CA GLN A 325 29.33 13.54 -28.10
C GLN A 325 27.94 12.94 -27.88
N PHE A 326 26.99 13.74 -27.44
CA PHE A 326 25.62 13.27 -27.21
C PHE A 326 24.90 13.07 -28.55
N THR A 327 24.40 11.85 -28.77
CA THR A 327 23.75 11.45 -30.03
C THR A 327 22.24 11.32 -29.87
N LEU A 328 21.52 11.21 -31.00
CA LEU A 328 20.07 10.89 -30.99
C LEU A 328 19.78 9.49 -30.41
N GLU A 329 20.73 8.56 -30.51
CA GLU A 329 20.62 7.23 -29.89
C GLU A 329 20.71 7.33 -28.38
N ASP A 330 21.62 8.15 -27.84
CA ASP A 330 21.72 8.42 -26.40
C ASP A 330 20.44 9.08 -25.89
N PHE A 331 19.84 9.98 -26.67
CA PHE A 331 18.55 10.59 -26.32
C PHE A 331 17.39 9.58 -26.31
N LEU A 332 17.37 8.66 -27.28
CA LEU A 332 16.37 7.58 -27.34
C LEU A 332 16.50 6.64 -26.14
N GLU A 333 17.73 6.33 -25.74
CA GLU A 333 18.02 5.50 -24.58
C GLU A 333 17.58 6.19 -23.28
N GLN A 334 17.79 7.48 -23.14
CA GLN A 334 17.24 8.27 -22.04
C GLN A 334 15.72 8.27 -21.98
N LEU A 335 15.05 8.42 -23.13
CA LEU A 335 13.59 8.33 -23.18
C LEU A 335 13.08 6.92 -22.75
N ARG A 336 13.83 5.88 -23.12
CA ARG A 336 13.51 4.50 -22.68
C ARG A 336 13.74 4.30 -21.17
N GLN A 337 14.79 4.91 -20.61
CA GLN A 337 15.04 4.89 -19.16
C GLN A 337 13.96 5.68 -18.41
N MET A 338 13.56 6.85 -18.90
CA MET A 338 12.41 7.58 -18.31
C MET A 338 11.11 6.77 -18.31
N LYS A 339 10.84 6.00 -19.35
CA LYS A 339 9.69 5.07 -19.37
C LYS A 339 9.78 3.97 -18.31
N LYS A 340 10.98 3.58 -17.86
CA LYS A 340 11.16 2.61 -16.78
C LYS A 340 10.82 3.20 -15.40
N ILE A 341 11.01 4.50 -15.21
CA ILE A 341 10.63 5.20 -13.96
C ILE A 341 9.10 5.23 -13.79
N GLY A 342 8.36 5.22 -14.90
CA GLY A 342 6.89 5.22 -14.93
C GLY A 342 6.35 6.04 -16.09
N SER A 343 5.00 6.12 -16.21
CA SER A 343 4.38 7.07 -17.15
C SER A 343 4.64 8.51 -16.69
N LEU A 344 4.68 9.45 -17.65
CA LEU A 344 4.84 10.88 -17.32
C LEU A 344 3.77 11.35 -16.34
N GLU A 345 2.54 10.84 -16.45
CA GLU A 345 1.43 11.13 -15.54
C GLU A 345 1.75 10.67 -14.10
N ASN A 346 2.33 9.47 -13.95
CA ASN A 346 2.73 8.95 -12.64
C ASN A 346 3.88 9.76 -12.03
N ILE A 347 4.83 10.20 -12.84
CA ILE A 347 5.97 11.03 -12.40
C ILE A 347 5.47 12.42 -11.97
N VAL A 348 4.63 13.05 -12.79
CA VAL A 348 4.03 14.35 -12.48
C VAL A 348 3.13 14.26 -11.25
N GLY A 349 2.38 13.16 -11.09
CA GLY A 349 1.53 12.94 -9.92
C GLY A 349 2.29 12.84 -8.59
N LEU A 350 3.59 12.52 -8.61
CA LEU A 350 4.46 12.50 -7.41
C LEU A 350 5.03 13.87 -7.05
N LEU A 351 4.93 14.85 -7.95
CA LEU A 351 5.37 16.22 -7.67
C LEU A 351 4.31 16.99 -6.86
N PRO A 352 4.73 17.96 -6.02
CA PRO A 352 3.80 18.84 -5.34
C PRO A 352 2.89 19.58 -6.32
N GLY A 353 1.56 19.41 -6.18
CA GLY A 353 0.56 20.00 -7.10
C GLY A 353 0.45 19.30 -8.47
N GLY A 354 1.21 18.24 -8.72
CA GLY A 354 1.28 17.56 -10.01
C GLY A 354 -0.04 16.87 -10.42
N SER A 355 -0.85 16.44 -9.48
CA SER A 355 -2.18 15.87 -9.75
C SER A 355 -3.16 16.85 -10.41
N GLU A 356 -3.00 18.16 -10.21
CA GLU A 356 -3.77 19.18 -10.91
C GLU A 356 -3.24 19.41 -12.34
N MET A 357 -1.93 19.27 -12.56
CA MET A 357 -1.28 19.43 -13.88
C MET A 357 -1.61 18.31 -14.87
N VAL A 358 -1.84 17.09 -14.37
CA VAL A 358 -2.19 15.94 -15.22
C VAL A 358 -3.63 16.04 -15.75
N LYS A 359 -4.50 16.84 -15.13
CA LYS A 359 -5.91 17.01 -15.51
C LYS A 359 -6.14 18.14 -16.52
N GLN A 360 -5.15 18.97 -16.79
CA GLN A 360 -5.14 19.98 -17.85
C GLN A 360 -4.50 19.43 -19.13
#